data_4e2c59f8959a157fb2f91fcc8b753359
#
_entry.id   4e2c59f8959a157fb2f91fcc8b753359
#
_cell.length_a   1.000
_cell.length_b   1.000
_cell.length_c   1.000
_cell.angle_alpha   90.00
_cell.angle_beta   90.00
_cell.angle_gamma   90.00
#
_symmetry.space_group_name_H-M   'P 1'
#
loop_
_entity.id
_entity.type
_entity.pdbx_description
1 polymer ?
#
loop_
_entity_poly.entity_id
_entity_poly.type
_entity_poly.pdbx_seq_one_letter_code
_entity_poly.pdbx_strand_id
1 'polypeptide(L)'
;GRLVDRPAEPPAEVIDASGCIVMAGGIDLHSHIGGGKVNLARLLLPEDHRDRMTGGANPCVPGDNPLELVSCGHATPGTLATGYRYVQMGYTAAFEPAMLAANARQAHMEMGDTPILDHGAYVLLGNDEHFLQRLAEGAPPEEIRDLIGWTLHATKAMGIKVVNPAGISAFKYHQRRLDVDESHVHWGVTPRQVVQALARGLTDLGVPHPLHIHGSNLGVAGNIASTLATIDALEGLPAHLTHVQFHAYGKEGPKKFSSAALQLVEAVNARPQLSIDIGQILFGQTVTASGDTMRQHANAGLASPRKWIGADIECEAGCGVVPFRYQEKSYVNALQWTIGLEIFLSVRNPWQVVLTTDHPNGAPFTSYPHLIRLLMDRPFREEQLARLHPDVAAHSALKDMKRELTLQEIAVMTRAAPARLLGLSDRGHLGVGAAADIAIYRDDPIDRERMFTTPEWVFKDGRVVARAGRITATPVGGTHFVTPRFDDERDTGFAEALRERMARNGSLHPQHLEIGHDELCACCRGGRLLPTECFVGAAS
;
A
#
# COMPACT_ATOMS: atom_id res chain seq x y z
N GLY A 1 -20.60 -13.52 8.65
CA GLY A 1 -21.74 -13.83 7.81
C GLY A 1 -21.42 -13.78 6.32
N ARG A 2 -22.32 -14.33 5.54
CA ARG A 2 -22.20 -14.40 4.08
C ARG A 2 -23.44 -13.80 3.43
N LEU A 3 -23.27 -13.24 2.25
CA LEU A 3 -24.37 -12.78 1.41
C LEU A 3 -25.13 -13.98 0.83
N VAL A 4 -26.44 -13.92 0.88
CA VAL A 4 -27.33 -14.95 0.33
C VAL A 4 -28.36 -14.32 -0.61
N ASP A 5 -28.83 -15.06 -1.59
CA ASP A 5 -29.89 -14.58 -2.50
C ASP A 5 -31.24 -14.45 -1.75
N ARG A 6 -31.55 -15.44 -0.94
CA ARG A 6 -32.75 -15.45 -0.09
C ARG A 6 -32.41 -16.02 1.30
N PRO A 7 -32.86 -15.38 2.38
CA PRO A 7 -32.72 -15.98 3.71
C PRO A 7 -33.56 -17.26 3.83
N ALA A 8 -33.00 -18.27 4.49
CA ALA A 8 -33.72 -19.54 4.76
C ALA A 8 -34.83 -19.33 5.78
N GLU A 9 -34.71 -18.32 6.65
CA GLU A 9 -35.68 -17.95 7.68
C GLU A 9 -36.05 -16.47 7.53
N PRO A 10 -37.20 -16.01 8.06
CA PRO A 10 -37.50 -14.58 8.08
C PRO A 10 -36.35 -13.78 8.72
N PRO A 11 -35.95 -12.65 8.14
CA PRO A 11 -34.87 -11.85 8.68
C PRO A 11 -35.24 -11.31 10.08
N ALA A 12 -34.26 -11.35 11.00
CA ALA A 12 -34.45 -10.79 12.33
C ALA A 12 -34.55 -9.26 12.30
N GLU A 13 -33.92 -8.65 11.29
CA GLU A 13 -33.91 -7.19 11.09
C GLU A 13 -33.95 -6.88 9.59
N VAL A 14 -34.68 -5.84 9.23
CA VAL A 14 -34.74 -5.28 7.87
C VAL A 14 -34.31 -3.82 7.94
N ILE A 15 -33.32 -3.47 7.16
CA ILE A 15 -32.79 -2.10 7.08
C ILE A 15 -33.26 -1.46 5.77
N ASP A 16 -33.99 -0.36 5.88
CA ASP A 16 -34.36 0.46 4.73
C ASP A 16 -33.13 1.27 4.24
N ALA A 17 -32.62 0.92 3.07
CA ALA A 17 -31.53 1.62 2.41
C ALA A 17 -32.01 2.50 1.23
N SER A 18 -33.28 2.91 1.23
CA SER A 18 -33.82 3.81 0.21
C SER A 18 -33.03 5.14 0.19
N GLY A 19 -32.62 5.59 -0.99
CA GLY A 19 -31.79 6.77 -1.16
C GLY A 19 -30.33 6.59 -0.71
N CYS A 20 -29.88 5.34 -0.58
CA CYS A 20 -28.49 5.02 -0.26
C CYS A 20 -27.81 4.29 -1.40
N ILE A 21 -26.49 4.37 -1.42
CA ILE A 21 -25.58 3.56 -2.24
C ILE A 21 -25.02 2.45 -1.36
N VAL A 22 -25.21 1.20 -1.78
CA VAL A 22 -24.69 0.02 -1.09
C VAL A 22 -23.46 -0.48 -1.86
N MET A 23 -22.32 -0.58 -1.16
CA MET A 23 -21.06 -1.07 -1.70
C MET A 23 -20.49 -2.18 -0.81
N ALA A 24 -19.62 -3.02 -1.36
CA ALA A 24 -18.76 -3.87 -0.53
C ALA A 24 -17.88 -3.02 0.36
N GLY A 25 -17.38 -3.55 1.46
CA GLY A 25 -16.38 -2.91 2.31
C GLY A 25 -15.13 -2.54 1.52
N GLY A 26 -14.58 -1.36 1.81
CA GLY A 26 -13.36 -0.86 1.17
C GLY A 26 -12.15 -1.74 1.52
N ILE A 27 -11.20 -1.84 0.60
CA ILE A 27 -9.95 -2.57 0.74
C ILE A 27 -8.81 -1.64 0.35
N ASP A 28 -7.92 -1.36 1.29
CA ASP A 28 -6.69 -0.63 1.05
C ASP A 28 -5.53 -1.61 0.88
N LEU A 29 -5.04 -1.76 -0.34
CA LEU A 29 -3.96 -2.72 -0.60
C LEU A 29 -2.56 -2.17 -0.31
N HIS A 30 -2.42 -0.88 0.01
CA HIS A 30 -1.13 -0.26 0.25
C HIS A 30 -1.21 0.84 1.31
N SER A 31 -1.10 0.45 2.56
CA SER A 31 -1.14 1.36 3.71
C SER A 31 -0.23 0.87 4.84
N HIS A 32 0.68 1.72 5.31
CA HIS A 32 1.53 1.38 6.44
C HIS A 32 0.73 1.43 7.75
N ILE A 33 0.30 0.27 8.22
CA ILE A 33 -0.56 0.13 9.40
C ILE A 33 0.11 -0.59 10.58
N GLY A 34 1.18 -1.36 10.32
CA GLY A 34 1.93 -2.07 11.35
C GLY A 34 3.40 -2.28 10.96
N GLY A 35 4.26 -2.51 11.94
CA GLY A 35 5.69 -2.75 11.72
C GLY A 35 6.58 -1.51 11.74
N GLY A 36 7.86 -1.70 11.41
CA GLY A 36 8.91 -0.72 11.68
C GLY A 36 8.72 0.65 11.04
N LYS A 37 8.24 0.71 9.80
CA LYS A 37 8.08 1.99 9.08
C LYS A 37 7.06 2.91 9.73
N VAL A 38 5.86 2.43 9.95
CA VAL A 38 4.80 3.26 10.55
C VAL A 38 5.10 3.59 12.00
N ASN A 39 5.79 2.72 12.72
CA ASN A 39 6.22 2.99 14.09
C ASN A 39 7.22 4.13 14.15
N LEU A 40 8.20 4.14 13.25
CA LEU A 40 9.12 5.26 13.15
C LEU A 40 8.39 6.56 12.77
N ALA A 41 7.42 6.49 11.85
CA ALA A 41 6.60 7.63 11.47
C ALA A 41 5.82 8.19 12.66
N ARG A 42 5.22 7.32 13.49
CA ARG A 42 4.50 7.71 14.72
C ARG A 42 5.39 8.46 15.72
N LEU A 43 6.66 8.09 15.83
CA LEU A 43 7.61 8.76 16.72
C LEU A 43 8.01 10.17 16.26
N LEU A 44 7.88 10.48 14.98
CA LEU A 44 8.40 11.71 14.40
C LEU A 44 7.45 12.91 14.48
N LEU A 45 6.17 12.70 14.79
CA LEU A 45 5.14 13.73 14.84
C LEU A 45 4.45 13.80 16.21
N PRO A 46 5.18 14.05 17.31
CA PRO A 46 4.53 14.17 18.63
C PRO A 46 3.50 15.30 18.69
N GLU A 47 3.69 16.36 17.93
CA GLU A 47 2.72 17.45 17.78
C GLU A 47 1.38 17.00 17.17
N ASP A 48 1.39 16.05 16.25
CA ASP A 48 0.17 15.51 15.61
C ASP A 48 -0.75 14.83 16.63
N HIS A 49 -0.17 14.18 17.65
CA HIS A 49 -0.92 13.57 18.74
C HIS A 49 -1.46 14.60 19.73
N ARG A 50 -0.84 15.78 19.83
CA ARG A 50 -1.19 16.82 20.79
C ARG A 50 -2.23 17.82 20.25
N ASP A 51 -2.25 18.09 18.96
CA ASP A 51 -3.07 19.17 18.37
C ASP A 51 -4.55 19.06 18.71
N ARG A 52 -5.09 17.86 18.85
CA ARG A 52 -6.48 17.68 19.27
C ARG A 52 -6.73 17.93 20.74
N MET A 53 -5.72 17.84 21.59
CA MET A 53 -5.87 18.10 23.02
C MET A 53 -6.00 19.60 23.34
N THR A 54 -5.55 20.47 22.43
CA THR A 54 -5.67 21.93 22.60
C THR A 54 -7.04 22.48 22.26
N GLY A 55 -7.91 21.69 21.61
CA GLY A 55 -9.28 22.07 21.23
C GLY A 55 -10.33 21.98 22.33
N GLY A 56 -9.97 21.86 23.61
CA GLY A 56 -10.88 21.90 24.75
C GLY A 56 -11.62 20.60 25.07
N ALA A 57 -11.44 19.53 24.30
CA ALA A 57 -11.96 18.23 24.69
C ALA A 57 -11.08 17.60 25.77
N ASN A 58 -11.67 17.23 26.89
CA ASN A 58 -10.96 16.48 27.94
C ASN A 58 -10.76 15.04 27.48
N PRO A 59 -9.52 14.60 27.22
CA PRO A 59 -9.26 13.24 26.73
C PRO A 59 -9.58 12.15 27.76
N CYS A 60 -9.79 12.53 29.01
CA CYS A 60 -10.17 11.62 30.10
C CYS A 60 -11.69 11.51 30.28
N VAL A 61 -12.47 12.36 29.62
CA VAL A 61 -13.94 12.23 29.59
C VAL A 61 -14.32 11.51 28.32
N PRO A 62 -14.92 10.32 28.39
CA PRO A 62 -15.46 9.67 27.22
C PRO A 62 -16.45 10.63 26.54
N GLY A 63 -16.21 10.92 25.25
CA GLY A 63 -17.22 11.57 24.43
C GLY A 63 -18.44 10.67 24.27
N ASP A 64 -19.38 11.06 23.45
CA ASP A 64 -20.57 10.25 23.14
C ASP A 64 -20.20 8.88 22.52
N ASN A 65 -18.99 8.73 22.00
CA ASN A 65 -18.41 7.47 21.56
C ASN A 65 -17.18 7.15 22.40
N PRO A 66 -17.27 6.23 23.38
CA PRO A 66 -16.16 5.88 24.28
C PRO A 66 -14.97 5.22 23.56
N LEU A 67 -15.14 4.81 22.31
CA LEU A 67 -14.08 4.23 21.47
C LEU A 67 -13.37 5.28 20.60
N GLU A 68 -13.77 6.54 20.68
CA GLU A 68 -13.08 7.62 19.97
C GLU A 68 -11.76 7.96 20.66
N LEU A 69 -10.66 7.70 19.98
CA LEU A 69 -9.30 7.92 20.46
C LEU A 69 -8.77 9.27 19.97
N VAL A 70 -9.06 10.32 20.71
CA VAL A 70 -8.82 11.72 20.31
C VAL A 70 -7.33 12.04 20.16
N SER A 71 -6.47 11.42 20.97
CA SER A 71 -5.03 11.70 21.03
C SER A 71 -4.15 10.78 20.19
N CYS A 72 -4.72 10.06 19.22
CA CYS A 72 -3.97 9.07 18.45
C CYS A 72 -3.32 9.60 17.18
N GLY A 73 -3.22 10.90 17.00
CA GLY A 73 -2.67 11.51 15.78
C GLY A 73 -3.61 11.48 14.57
N HIS A 74 -3.34 12.32 13.60
CA HIS A 74 -4.06 12.39 12.32
C HIS A 74 -3.27 11.84 11.17
N ALA A 75 -2.03 12.32 11.03
CA ALA A 75 -1.16 11.93 9.94
C ALA A 75 -0.65 10.49 10.11
N THR A 76 -0.41 10.06 11.36
CA THR A 76 0.13 8.73 11.66
C THR A 76 -0.58 8.12 12.88
N PRO A 77 -1.86 7.73 12.76
CA PRO A 77 -2.62 7.20 13.88
C PRO A 77 -2.02 5.91 14.43
N GLY A 78 -2.20 5.68 15.73
CA GLY A 78 -1.89 4.39 16.38
C GLY A 78 -2.76 3.25 15.85
N THR A 79 -2.38 2.00 16.13
CA THR A 79 -3.06 0.79 15.59
C THR A 79 -4.56 0.76 15.89
N LEU A 80 -4.97 1.04 17.12
CA LEU A 80 -6.38 1.07 17.51
C LEU A 80 -7.17 2.13 16.72
N ALA A 81 -6.64 3.35 16.62
CA ALA A 81 -7.30 4.43 15.88
C ALA A 81 -7.35 4.13 14.38
N THR A 82 -6.35 3.47 13.83
CA THR A 82 -6.31 3.05 12.43
C THR A 82 -7.53 2.21 12.08
N GLY A 83 -7.82 1.16 12.85
CA GLY A 83 -8.97 0.30 12.58
C GLY A 83 -10.30 1.06 12.63
N TYR A 84 -10.51 1.86 13.66
CA TYR A 84 -11.75 2.62 13.80
C TYR A 84 -11.95 3.62 12.67
N ARG A 85 -10.91 4.36 12.28
CA ARG A 85 -11.00 5.39 11.24
C ARG A 85 -11.23 4.79 9.85
N TYR A 86 -10.63 3.64 9.54
CA TYR A 86 -10.95 2.93 8.30
C TYR A 86 -12.42 2.54 8.26
N VAL A 87 -12.92 1.93 9.33
CA VAL A 87 -14.32 1.49 9.41
C VAL A 87 -15.29 2.67 9.37
N GLN A 88 -14.93 3.79 9.99
CA GLN A 88 -15.73 5.03 9.91
C GLN A 88 -15.90 5.56 8.49
N MET A 89 -15.02 5.19 7.54
CA MET A 89 -15.14 5.50 6.12
C MET A 89 -15.70 4.34 5.28
N GLY A 90 -16.04 3.20 5.92
CA GLY A 90 -16.57 2.03 5.22
C GLY A 90 -15.52 1.07 4.65
N TYR A 91 -14.26 1.16 5.10
CA TYR A 91 -13.23 0.18 4.77
C TYR A 91 -13.21 -0.95 5.79
N THR A 92 -12.99 -2.18 5.33
CA THR A 92 -13.05 -3.40 6.14
C THR A 92 -11.77 -4.23 6.06
N ALA A 93 -10.82 -3.85 5.21
CA ALA A 93 -9.50 -4.48 5.12
C ALA A 93 -8.41 -3.47 4.72
N ALA A 94 -7.19 -3.67 5.23
CA ALA A 94 -6.01 -2.89 4.86
C ALA A 94 -4.75 -3.76 4.93
N PHE A 95 -3.77 -3.49 4.03
CA PHE A 95 -2.58 -4.33 3.86
C PHE A 95 -1.30 -3.51 4.03
N GLU A 96 -0.41 -3.99 4.90
CA GLU A 96 0.92 -3.42 5.16
C GLU A 96 1.88 -3.72 4.01
N PRO A 97 2.40 -2.71 3.32
CA PRO A 97 3.19 -2.94 2.12
C PRO A 97 4.70 -3.16 2.37
N ALA A 98 5.19 -3.15 3.60
CA ALA A 98 6.64 -3.14 3.85
C ALA A 98 7.06 -3.90 5.11
N MET A 99 6.69 -5.16 5.19
CA MET A 99 7.08 -6.05 6.28
C MET A 99 8.47 -6.65 6.02
N LEU A 100 9.40 -6.47 6.94
CA LEU A 100 10.69 -7.16 6.91
C LEU A 100 10.54 -8.61 7.36
N ALA A 101 11.25 -9.55 6.75
CA ALA A 101 11.23 -10.95 7.16
C ALA A 101 11.65 -11.11 8.65
N ALA A 102 12.70 -10.42 9.08
CA ALA A 102 13.17 -10.44 10.47
C ALA A 102 12.19 -9.80 11.48
N ASN A 103 11.28 -8.94 11.00
CA ASN A 103 10.30 -8.22 11.84
C ASN A 103 8.87 -8.73 11.63
N ALA A 104 8.67 -9.78 10.85
CA ALA A 104 7.34 -10.24 10.44
C ALA A 104 6.43 -10.58 11.63
N ARG A 105 6.99 -11.26 12.65
CA ARG A 105 6.25 -11.59 13.89
C ARG A 105 5.72 -10.34 14.57
N GLN A 106 6.55 -9.31 14.74
CA GLN A 106 6.16 -8.04 15.35
C GLN A 106 5.11 -7.30 14.51
N ALA A 107 5.27 -7.28 13.18
CA ALA A 107 4.32 -6.64 12.29
C ALA A 107 2.93 -7.31 12.37
N HIS A 108 2.87 -8.64 12.41
CA HIS A 108 1.61 -9.36 12.61
C HIS A 108 0.96 -9.09 13.96
N MET A 109 1.76 -9.01 15.04
CA MET A 109 1.23 -8.63 16.37
C MET A 109 0.56 -7.25 16.34
N GLU A 110 1.22 -6.26 15.73
CA GLU A 110 0.67 -4.91 15.62
C GLU A 110 -0.58 -4.85 14.75
N MET A 111 -0.58 -5.54 13.60
CA MET A 111 -1.78 -5.64 12.76
C MET A 111 -2.92 -6.35 13.49
N GLY A 112 -2.62 -7.37 14.30
CA GLY A 112 -3.59 -8.06 15.14
C GLY A 112 -4.23 -7.17 16.21
N ASP A 113 -3.55 -6.10 16.62
CA ASP A 113 -4.09 -5.07 17.54
C ASP A 113 -4.97 -4.03 16.81
N THR A 114 -5.03 -4.06 15.48
CA THR A 114 -5.89 -3.18 14.69
C THR A 114 -7.32 -3.72 14.70
N PRO A 115 -8.28 -3.06 15.36
CA PRO A 115 -9.62 -3.60 15.53
C PRO A 115 -10.40 -3.65 14.22
N ILE A 116 -11.26 -4.64 14.09
CA ILE A 116 -12.29 -4.81 13.05
C ILE A 116 -11.71 -5.20 11.68
N LEU A 117 -10.61 -4.57 11.24
CA LEU A 117 -10.06 -4.75 9.89
C LEU A 117 -9.48 -6.16 9.69
N ASP A 118 -9.79 -6.77 8.55
CA ASP A 118 -8.93 -7.81 8.03
C ASP A 118 -7.62 -7.17 7.56
N HIS A 119 -6.52 -7.89 7.70
CA HIS A 119 -5.19 -7.38 7.37
C HIS A 119 -4.28 -8.48 6.80
N GLY A 120 -3.18 -8.07 6.23
CA GLY A 120 -2.09 -8.89 5.73
C GLY A 120 -0.92 -7.99 5.37
N ALA A 121 0.20 -8.57 4.94
CA ALA A 121 1.38 -7.79 4.60
C ALA A 121 2.12 -8.35 3.40
N TYR A 122 2.88 -7.50 2.70
CA TYR A 122 3.88 -7.92 1.72
C TYR A 122 5.25 -7.93 2.38
N VAL A 123 5.99 -9.03 2.21
CA VAL A 123 7.35 -9.12 2.73
C VAL A 123 8.34 -8.49 1.75
N LEU A 124 9.30 -7.74 2.28
CA LEU A 124 10.36 -7.12 1.49
C LEU A 124 11.38 -8.18 1.06
N LEU A 125 11.71 -8.19 -0.24
CA LEU A 125 12.77 -8.99 -0.82
C LEU A 125 13.37 -8.26 -2.03
N GLY A 126 14.64 -8.53 -2.37
CA GLY A 126 15.32 -7.92 -3.52
C GLY A 126 16.42 -6.92 -3.12
N ASN A 127 16.66 -6.73 -1.82
CA ASN A 127 17.83 -6.05 -1.26
C ASN A 127 18.52 -6.93 -0.22
N ASP A 128 17.93 -8.08 0.09
CA ASP A 128 18.51 -9.09 0.97
C ASP A 128 19.81 -9.63 0.38
N GLU A 129 20.88 -9.66 1.19
CA GLU A 129 22.19 -10.07 0.71
C GLU A 129 22.22 -11.54 0.27
N HIS A 130 21.45 -12.42 0.92
CA HIS A 130 21.39 -13.82 0.51
C HIS A 130 20.76 -13.97 -0.86
N PHE A 131 19.62 -13.31 -1.10
CA PHE A 131 18.97 -13.31 -2.41
C PHE A 131 19.89 -12.75 -3.50
N LEU A 132 20.52 -11.59 -3.25
CA LEU A 132 21.43 -10.96 -4.21
C LEU A 132 22.67 -11.82 -4.49
N GLN A 133 23.22 -12.47 -3.47
CA GLN A 133 24.33 -13.40 -3.63
C GLN A 133 23.94 -14.59 -4.52
N ARG A 134 22.80 -15.24 -4.23
CA ARG A 134 22.35 -16.39 -5.04
C ARG A 134 22.10 -16.00 -6.48
N LEU A 135 21.52 -14.82 -6.70
CA LEU A 135 21.31 -14.30 -8.05
C LEU A 135 22.64 -14.00 -8.77
N ALA A 136 23.63 -13.43 -8.06
CA ALA A 136 24.97 -13.16 -8.60
C ALA A 136 25.75 -14.43 -8.94
N GLU A 137 25.56 -15.49 -8.18
CA GLU A 137 26.18 -16.81 -8.41
C GLU A 137 25.47 -17.61 -9.52
N GLY A 138 24.39 -17.10 -10.09
CA GLY A 138 23.64 -17.75 -11.14
C GLY A 138 22.84 -18.96 -10.64
N ALA A 139 22.28 -18.87 -9.44
CA ALA A 139 21.41 -19.90 -8.88
C ALA A 139 20.29 -20.28 -9.88
N PRO A 140 19.91 -21.57 -9.96
CA PRO A 140 18.82 -22.02 -10.82
C PRO A 140 17.52 -21.28 -10.50
N PRO A 141 16.66 -20.98 -11.49
CA PRO A 141 15.38 -20.32 -11.28
C PRO A 141 14.49 -21.02 -10.24
N GLU A 142 14.55 -22.33 -10.15
CA GLU A 142 13.82 -23.15 -9.20
C GLU A 142 14.26 -22.87 -7.75
N GLU A 143 15.55 -22.68 -7.51
CA GLU A 143 16.08 -22.32 -6.20
C GLU A 143 15.59 -20.93 -5.78
N ILE A 144 15.62 -19.96 -6.69
CA ILE A 144 15.10 -18.61 -6.43
C ILE A 144 13.59 -18.65 -6.16
N ARG A 145 12.83 -19.45 -6.92
CA ARG A 145 11.39 -19.67 -6.70
C ARG A 145 11.14 -20.26 -5.30
N ASP A 146 11.90 -21.27 -4.90
CA ASP A 146 11.72 -21.94 -3.61
C ASP A 146 12.13 -21.05 -2.44
N LEU A 147 13.16 -20.21 -2.60
CA LEU A 147 13.49 -19.15 -1.64
C LEU A 147 12.35 -18.13 -1.47
N ILE A 148 11.70 -17.72 -2.56
CA ILE A 148 10.53 -16.84 -2.51
C ILE A 148 9.37 -17.56 -1.80
N GLY A 149 9.10 -18.80 -2.16
CA GLY A 149 8.06 -19.63 -1.56
C GLY A 149 8.25 -19.80 -0.06
N TRP A 150 9.47 -20.14 0.36
CA TRP A 150 9.82 -20.23 1.77
C TRP A 150 9.66 -18.89 2.50
N THR A 151 10.09 -17.79 1.89
CA THR A 151 9.98 -16.45 2.50
C THR A 151 8.51 -16.10 2.76
N LEU A 152 7.63 -16.33 1.78
CA LEU A 152 6.18 -16.11 1.94
C LEU A 152 5.58 -17.01 3.03
N HIS A 153 5.96 -18.29 3.03
CA HIS A 153 5.47 -19.27 4.01
C HIS A 153 5.94 -18.91 5.43
N ALA A 154 7.22 -18.66 5.62
CA ALA A 154 7.82 -18.36 6.91
C ALA A 154 7.22 -17.10 7.55
N THR A 155 7.04 -16.05 6.74
CA THR A 155 6.58 -14.73 7.21
C THR A 155 5.06 -14.57 7.18
N LYS A 156 4.30 -15.55 6.68
CA LYS A 156 2.83 -15.45 6.47
C LYS A 156 2.45 -14.20 5.68
N ALA A 157 3.19 -13.91 4.63
CA ALA A 157 2.94 -12.75 3.78
C ALA A 157 1.91 -13.02 2.69
N MET A 158 1.36 -11.95 2.10
CA MET A 158 0.44 -11.96 0.97
C MET A 158 1.13 -11.90 -0.40
N GLY A 159 2.38 -11.47 -0.42
CA GLY A 159 3.17 -11.31 -1.63
C GLY A 159 4.54 -10.73 -1.31
N ILE A 160 5.33 -10.52 -2.35
CA ILE A 160 6.65 -9.88 -2.26
C ILE A 160 6.55 -8.42 -2.68
N LYS A 161 7.15 -7.53 -1.90
CA LYS A 161 7.46 -6.17 -2.34
C LYS A 161 8.96 -6.02 -2.52
N VAL A 162 9.36 -5.39 -3.61
CA VAL A 162 10.72 -4.90 -3.80
C VAL A 162 10.73 -3.37 -3.72
N VAL A 163 11.67 -2.82 -2.97
CA VAL A 163 11.89 -1.38 -2.83
C VAL A 163 13.24 -1.03 -3.41
N ASN A 164 13.27 -0.17 -4.43
CA ASN A 164 14.50 0.23 -5.10
C ASN A 164 15.41 -1.00 -5.35
N PRO A 165 15.06 -1.87 -6.32
CA PRO A 165 15.66 -3.19 -6.50
C PRO A 165 17.19 -3.16 -6.44
N ALA A 166 17.81 -3.92 -5.53
CA ALA A 166 19.23 -3.92 -5.20
C ALA A 166 19.81 -2.55 -4.75
N GLY A 167 19.06 -1.44 -4.89
CA GLY A 167 19.60 -0.09 -4.67
C GLY A 167 19.88 0.23 -3.20
N ILE A 168 19.12 -0.35 -2.26
CA ILE A 168 19.37 -0.19 -0.83
C ILE A 168 20.63 -0.93 -0.42
N SER A 169 20.81 -2.15 -0.91
CA SER A 169 22.06 -2.89 -0.74
C SER A 169 23.24 -2.12 -1.34
N ALA A 170 23.11 -1.64 -2.58
CA ALA A 170 24.15 -0.83 -3.24
C ALA A 170 24.58 0.40 -2.42
N PHE A 171 23.62 1.05 -1.74
CA PHE A 171 23.91 2.18 -0.87
C PHE A 171 24.86 1.81 0.29
N LYS A 172 24.70 0.62 0.88
CA LYS A 172 25.60 0.08 1.92
C LYS A 172 27.04 -0.07 1.41
N TYR A 173 27.21 -0.34 0.12
CA TYR A 173 28.51 -0.46 -0.56
C TYR A 173 28.96 0.85 -1.22
N HIS A 174 28.48 1.99 -0.73
CA HIS A 174 28.84 3.35 -1.17
C HIS A 174 28.42 3.70 -2.61
N GLN A 175 27.62 2.89 -3.27
CA GLN A 175 27.03 3.22 -4.57
C GLN A 175 25.82 4.15 -4.36
N ARG A 176 25.89 5.35 -4.92
CA ARG A 176 24.90 6.42 -4.69
C ARG A 176 23.85 6.52 -5.79
N ARG A 177 23.97 5.71 -6.81
CA ARG A 177 23.04 5.61 -7.92
C ARG A 177 23.02 4.17 -8.41
N LEU A 178 21.83 3.65 -8.66
CA LEU A 178 21.64 2.38 -9.34
C LEU A 178 20.35 2.46 -10.16
N ASP A 179 20.49 2.58 -11.47
CA ASP A 179 19.36 2.55 -12.39
C ASP A 179 19.14 1.12 -12.94
N VAL A 180 18.04 0.91 -13.65
CA VAL A 180 17.50 -0.43 -14.01
C VAL A 180 18.54 -1.36 -14.63
N ASP A 181 19.44 -0.83 -15.47
CA ASP A 181 20.46 -1.58 -16.18
C ASP A 181 21.89 -1.36 -15.66
N GLU A 182 22.05 -0.61 -14.57
CA GLU A 182 23.34 -0.42 -13.91
C GLU A 182 23.65 -1.60 -12.99
N SER A 183 24.92 -2.02 -12.94
CA SER A 183 25.35 -3.12 -12.09
C SER A 183 25.60 -2.68 -10.66
N HIS A 184 25.14 -3.47 -9.69
CA HIS A 184 25.49 -3.33 -8.29
C HIS A 184 27.00 -3.52 -8.09
N VAL A 185 27.66 -2.56 -7.43
CA VAL A 185 29.13 -2.50 -7.30
C VAL A 185 29.73 -3.76 -6.64
N HIS A 186 29.02 -4.39 -5.74
CA HIS A 186 29.49 -5.58 -5.00
C HIS A 186 29.01 -6.90 -5.62
N TRP A 187 27.73 -6.97 -5.96
CA TRP A 187 27.12 -8.22 -6.43
C TRP A 187 27.15 -8.39 -7.95
N GLY A 188 27.36 -7.31 -8.70
CA GLY A 188 27.34 -7.36 -10.17
C GLY A 188 25.94 -7.54 -10.79
N VAL A 189 24.90 -7.73 -9.99
CA VAL A 189 23.52 -7.85 -10.45
C VAL A 189 22.92 -6.49 -10.79
N THR A 190 21.93 -6.47 -11.70
CA THR A 190 21.18 -5.28 -12.06
C THR A 190 19.78 -5.28 -11.44
N PRO A 191 19.15 -4.11 -11.20
CA PRO A 191 17.74 -4.04 -10.85
C PRO A 191 16.82 -4.81 -11.80
N ARG A 192 17.13 -4.85 -13.10
CA ARG A 192 16.43 -5.68 -14.11
C ARG A 192 16.40 -7.15 -13.71
N GLN A 193 17.56 -7.72 -13.40
CA GLN A 193 17.67 -9.13 -13.00
C GLN A 193 16.88 -9.41 -11.71
N VAL A 194 16.93 -8.51 -10.74
CA VAL A 194 16.15 -8.62 -9.49
C VAL A 194 14.65 -8.65 -9.77
N VAL A 195 14.14 -7.69 -10.55
CA VAL A 195 12.72 -7.61 -10.90
C VAL A 195 12.26 -8.84 -11.67
N GLN A 196 13.03 -9.30 -12.66
CA GLN A 196 12.72 -10.49 -13.44
C GLN A 196 12.66 -11.75 -12.59
N ALA A 197 13.66 -11.96 -11.73
CA ALA A 197 13.74 -13.14 -10.87
C ALA A 197 12.55 -13.21 -9.90
N LEU A 198 12.21 -12.08 -9.25
CA LEU A 198 11.08 -12.00 -8.31
C LEU A 198 9.73 -12.16 -9.01
N ALA A 199 9.51 -11.46 -10.15
CA ALA A 199 8.25 -11.53 -10.87
C ALA A 199 8.00 -12.94 -11.44
N ARG A 200 9.06 -13.59 -11.98
CA ARG A 200 8.99 -14.97 -12.47
C ARG A 200 8.69 -15.94 -11.32
N GLY A 201 9.44 -15.88 -10.23
CA GLY A 201 9.23 -16.78 -9.09
C GLY A 201 7.82 -16.69 -8.51
N LEU A 202 7.24 -15.48 -8.39
CA LEU A 202 5.86 -15.31 -7.94
C LEU A 202 4.85 -15.87 -8.94
N THR A 203 5.09 -15.68 -10.24
CA THR A 203 4.25 -16.24 -11.31
C THR A 203 4.28 -17.77 -11.29
N ASP A 204 5.46 -18.36 -11.18
CA ASP A 204 5.66 -19.82 -11.13
C ASP A 204 5.04 -20.45 -9.87
N LEU A 205 5.00 -19.72 -8.75
CA LEU A 205 4.32 -20.13 -7.52
C LEU A 205 2.80 -19.93 -7.58
N GLY A 206 2.28 -19.23 -8.59
CA GLY A 206 0.86 -18.91 -8.71
C GLY A 206 0.36 -17.97 -7.61
N VAL A 207 1.22 -17.10 -7.08
CA VAL A 207 0.84 -16.11 -6.07
C VAL A 207 -0.10 -15.08 -6.71
N PRO A 208 -1.32 -14.85 -6.15
CA PRO A 208 -2.29 -13.97 -6.78
C PRO A 208 -1.82 -12.53 -6.91
N HIS A 209 -1.21 -11.98 -5.84
CA HIS A 209 -0.66 -10.63 -5.90
C HIS A 209 0.66 -10.62 -6.65
N PRO A 210 0.73 -9.92 -7.80
CA PRO A 210 1.97 -9.88 -8.58
C PRO A 210 3.06 -9.12 -7.83
N LEU A 211 4.30 -9.16 -8.34
CA LEU A 211 5.41 -8.42 -7.72
C LEU A 211 5.02 -6.96 -7.51
N HIS A 212 5.08 -6.51 -6.25
CA HIS A 212 4.78 -5.15 -5.82
C HIS A 212 6.05 -4.30 -5.91
N ILE A 213 6.13 -3.37 -6.86
CA ILE A 213 7.38 -2.70 -7.23
C ILE A 213 7.37 -1.23 -6.83
N HIS A 214 8.21 -0.86 -5.87
CA HIS A 214 8.73 0.48 -5.68
C HIS A 214 10.01 0.61 -6.52
N GLY A 215 9.92 1.26 -7.65
CA GLY A 215 11.00 1.32 -8.65
C GLY A 215 12.21 2.14 -8.22
N SER A 216 13.23 2.14 -9.06
CA SER A 216 14.42 2.95 -8.87
C SER A 216 14.15 4.44 -9.09
N ASN A 217 15.00 5.30 -8.52
CA ASN A 217 14.96 6.76 -8.72
C ASN A 217 13.66 7.47 -8.29
N LEU A 218 12.99 6.98 -7.23
CA LEU A 218 11.81 7.64 -6.67
C LEU A 218 12.09 9.13 -6.40
N GLY A 219 11.20 10.01 -6.85
CA GLY A 219 11.27 11.44 -6.57
C GLY A 219 12.35 12.20 -7.38
N VAL A 220 13.05 11.54 -8.29
CA VAL A 220 14.10 12.15 -9.11
C VAL A 220 13.51 12.75 -10.39
N ALA A 221 13.90 13.96 -10.73
CA ALA A 221 13.47 14.61 -11.98
C ALA A 221 13.83 13.74 -13.21
N GLY A 222 12.85 13.48 -14.07
CA GLY A 222 12.99 12.64 -15.27
C GLY A 222 13.01 11.14 -15.01
N ASN A 223 12.56 10.69 -13.85
CA ASN A 223 12.53 9.27 -13.49
C ASN A 223 11.52 8.43 -14.28
N ILE A 224 10.68 9.06 -15.09
CA ILE A 224 9.82 8.31 -16.02
C ILE A 224 10.61 7.34 -16.90
N ALA A 225 11.85 7.69 -17.27
CA ALA A 225 12.71 6.80 -18.04
C ALA A 225 13.03 5.50 -17.28
N SER A 226 13.37 5.59 -15.99
CA SER A 226 13.61 4.43 -15.12
C SER A 226 12.33 3.61 -14.91
N THR A 227 11.19 4.27 -14.82
CA THR A 227 9.90 3.60 -14.66
C THR A 227 9.53 2.80 -15.92
N LEU A 228 9.69 3.38 -17.10
CA LEU A 228 9.46 2.68 -18.36
C LEU A 228 10.46 1.54 -18.58
N ALA A 229 11.73 1.72 -18.19
CA ALA A 229 12.73 0.66 -18.21
C ALA A 229 12.39 -0.49 -17.23
N THR A 230 11.80 -0.17 -16.06
CA THR A 230 11.30 -1.19 -15.11
C THR A 230 10.14 -1.98 -15.72
N ILE A 231 9.21 -1.31 -16.40
CA ILE A 231 8.11 -1.96 -17.13
C ILE A 231 8.64 -2.87 -18.25
N ASP A 232 9.65 -2.40 -18.98
CA ASP A 232 10.32 -3.20 -20.02
C ASP A 232 11.04 -4.42 -19.43
N ALA A 233 11.68 -4.26 -18.28
CA ALA A 233 12.36 -5.33 -17.56
C ALA A 233 11.44 -6.52 -17.20
N LEU A 234 10.14 -6.30 -17.08
CA LEU A 234 9.17 -7.35 -16.76
C LEU A 234 8.93 -8.35 -17.92
N GLU A 235 9.26 -7.98 -19.16
CA GLU A 235 9.12 -8.87 -20.33
C GLU A 235 7.72 -9.51 -20.46
N GLY A 236 6.67 -8.77 -20.08
CA GLY A 236 5.30 -9.24 -20.11
C GLY A 236 4.82 -9.98 -18.85
N LEU A 237 5.66 -10.18 -17.86
CA LEU A 237 5.25 -10.71 -16.57
C LEU A 237 4.30 -9.72 -15.84
N PRO A 238 3.34 -10.23 -15.06
CA PRO A 238 2.45 -9.38 -14.28
C PRO A 238 3.22 -8.68 -13.17
N ALA A 239 2.84 -7.40 -12.92
CA ALA A 239 3.39 -6.61 -11.82
C ALA A 239 2.41 -5.55 -11.34
N HIS A 240 2.61 -5.10 -10.11
CA HIS A 240 1.94 -3.96 -9.51
C HIS A 240 2.97 -2.86 -9.21
N LEU A 241 2.90 -1.75 -9.95
CA LEU A 241 3.77 -0.59 -9.71
C LEU A 241 3.11 0.30 -8.66
N THR A 242 3.81 0.57 -7.57
CA THR A 242 3.22 1.29 -6.44
C THR A 242 3.57 2.78 -6.42
N HIS A 243 2.70 3.58 -5.79
CA HIS A 243 2.83 5.05 -5.59
C HIS A 243 3.45 5.76 -6.80
N VAL A 244 2.90 5.43 -7.99
CA VAL A 244 3.51 5.79 -9.27
C VAL A 244 3.56 7.30 -9.54
N GLN A 245 2.83 8.13 -8.81
CA GLN A 245 2.96 9.57 -8.92
C GLN A 245 4.38 10.06 -8.62
N PHE A 246 5.12 9.38 -7.74
CA PHE A 246 6.51 9.71 -7.43
C PHE A 246 7.51 9.19 -8.47
N HIS A 247 7.02 8.45 -9.47
CA HIS A 247 7.78 7.81 -10.55
C HIS A 247 7.45 8.34 -11.94
N ALA A 248 6.63 9.40 -12.04
CA ALA A 248 6.12 9.93 -13.31
C ALA A 248 6.57 11.38 -13.57
N TYR A 249 7.85 11.67 -13.36
CA TYR A 249 8.41 12.99 -13.60
C TYR A 249 9.16 13.07 -14.94
N GLY A 250 8.85 14.13 -15.72
CA GLY A 250 9.67 14.66 -16.82
C GLY A 250 10.73 15.63 -16.33
N LYS A 251 11.41 16.33 -17.28
CA LYS A 251 12.55 17.24 -17.00
C LYS A 251 12.32 18.68 -17.40
N GLU A 252 11.17 19.02 -17.97
CA GLU A 252 10.99 20.24 -18.77
C GLU A 252 10.59 21.47 -17.95
N GLY A 253 10.15 21.32 -16.74
CA GLY A 253 9.62 22.41 -15.91
C GLY A 253 10.62 23.09 -14.99
N PRO A 254 10.15 24.02 -14.14
CA PRO A 254 10.92 24.59 -13.05
C PRO A 254 11.57 23.50 -12.18
N LYS A 255 12.78 23.79 -11.69
CA LYS A 255 13.59 22.81 -10.94
C LYS A 255 13.83 21.48 -11.69
N LYS A 256 13.66 21.49 -13.02
CA LYS A 256 13.72 20.30 -13.90
C LYS A 256 12.64 19.25 -13.61
N PHE A 257 11.45 19.66 -13.20
CA PHE A 257 10.29 18.79 -13.00
C PHE A 257 9.15 19.19 -13.93
N SER A 258 8.53 18.21 -14.55
CA SER A 258 7.26 18.31 -15.28
C SER A 258 6.45 17.04 -15.08
N SER A 259 5.17 17.03 -15.47
CA SER A 259 4.40 15.79 -15.49
C SER A 259 4.79 14.92 -16.69
N ALA A 260 5.03 13.65 -16.42
CA ALA A 260 5.12 12.58 -17.41
C ALA A 260 4.01 11.52 -17.19
N ALA A 261 2.94 11.90 -16.50
CA ALA A 261 1.82 11.03 -16.19
C ALA A 261 1.24 10.33 -17.42
N LEU A 262 1.06 11.05 -18.53
CA LEU A 262 0.48 10.50 -19.76
C LEU A 262 1.39 9.45 -20.41
N GLN A 263 2.72 9.58 -20.31
CA GLN A 263 3.65 8.56 -20.80
C GLN A 263 3.52 7.25 -20.00
N LEU A 264 3.42 7.35 -18.67
CA LEU A 264 3.18 6.20 -17.81
C LEU A 264 1.82 5.55 -18.13
N VAL A 265 0.77 6.36 -18.24
CA VAL A 265 -0.59 5.89 -18.52
C VAL A 265 -0.66 5.16 -19.87
N GLU A 266 0.03 5.65 -20.89
CA GLU A 266 0.12 4.97 -22.19
C GLU A 266 0.74 3.58 -22.04
N ALA A 267 1.84 3.47 -21.28
CA ALA A 267 2.50 2.19 -21.03
C ALA A 267 1.60 1.22 -20.25
N VAL A 268 0.84 1.69 -19.26
CA VAL A 268 -0.10 0.88 -18.46
C VAL A 268 -1.30 0.44 -19.29
N ASN A 269 -1.93 1.38 -20.05
CA ASN A 269 -3.09 1.08 -20.90
C ASN A 269 -2.78 0.06 -22.01
N ALA A 270 -1.52 -0.02 -22.44
CA ALA A 270 -1.06 -1.00 -23.43
C ALA A 270 -0.78 -2.40 -22.85
N ARG A 271 -0.77 -2.56 -21.52
CA ARG A 271 -0.34 -3.79 -20.84
C ARG A 271 -1.37 -4.22 -19.79
N PRO A 272 -2.35 -5.07 -20.15
CA PRO A 272 -3.42 -5.47 -19.23
C PRO A 272 -2.94 -6.26 -18.01
N GLN A 273 -1.75 -6.85 -18.04
CA GLN A 273 -1.13 -7.56 -16.93
C GLN A 273 -0.50 -6.63 -15.87
N LEU A 274 -0.39 -5.33 -16.16
CA LEU A 274 0.09 -4.35 -15.19
C LEU A 274 -1.07 -3.77 -14.39
N SER A 275 -0.83 -3.56 -13.12
CA SER A 275 -1.66 -2.74 -12.24
C SER A 275 -0.82 -1.69 -11.52
N ILE A 276 -1.45 -0.64 -11.05
CA ILE A 276 -0.77 0.46 -10.36
C ILE A 276 -1.59 0.94 -9.17
N ASP A 277 -0.92 1.43 -8.15
CA ASP A 277 -1.50 2.35 -7.18
C ASP A 277 -0.81 3.72 -7.26
N ILE A 278 -1.53 4.75 -6.86
CA ILE A 278 -1.09 6.12 -7.12
C ILE A 278 -0.22 6.66 -6.00
N GLY A 279 -0.51 6.34 -4.74
CA GLY A 279 0.15 6.98 -3.60
C GLY A 279 -0.12 8.49 -3.57
N GLN A 280 -1.38 8.91 -3.83
CA GLN A 280 -1.76 10.29 -4.03
C GLN A 280 -1.34 11.20 -2.89
N ILE A 281 -0.59 12.25 -3.16
CA ILE A 281 -0.35 13.30 -2.18
C ILE A 281 -1.59 14.18 -2.02
N LEU A 282 -1.83 14.62 -0.79
CA LEU A 282 -2.74 15.72 -0.49
C LEU A 282 -2.01 16.75 0.39
N PHE A 283 -2.48 18.00 0.33
CA PHE A 283 -1.80 19.07 1.06
C PHE A 283 -2.06 18.98 2.56
N GLY A 284 -1.01 19.08 3.33
CA GLY A 284 -1.08 18.98 4.78
C GLY A 284 0.15 18.30 5.40
N GLN A 285 0.08 18.09 6.70
CA GLN A 285 1.12 17.43 7.48
C GLN A 285 1.09 15.93 7.26
N THR A 286 2.26 15.34 7.07
CA THR A 286 2.45 13.90 6.99
C THR A 286 3.88 13.50 7.38
N VAL A 287 4.18 12.21 7.27
CA VAL A 287 5.55 11.67 7.31
C VAL A 287 5.76 10.92 6.01
N THR A 288 6.79 11.28 5.28
CA THR A 288 7.12 10.61 4.02
C THR A 288 8.42 9.82 4.12
N ALA A 289 8.50 8.74 3.36
CA ALA A 289 9.69 7.92 3.20
C ALA A 289 10.16 7.94 1.75
N SER A 290 11.43 7.67 1.51
CA SER A 290 12.01 7.61 0.18
C SER A 290 12.84 6.35 0.01
N GLY A 291 12.85 5.76 -1.17
CA GLY A 291 13.74 4.65 -1.54
C GLY A 291 15.19 5.08 -1.80
N ASP A 292 15.48 6.38 -1.79
CA ASP A 292 16.81 6.94 -2.01
C ASP A 292 17.22 7.82 -0.82
N THR A 293 17.96 7.25 0.12
CA THR A 293 18.35 7.92 1.37
C THR A 293 19.17 9.18 1.15
N MET A 294 20.02 9.22 0.15
CA MET A 294 20.82 10.41 -0.14
C MET A 294 19.95 11.54 -0.66
N ARG A 295 18.96 11.22 -1.49
CA ARG A 295 17.97 12.19 -1.97
C ARG A 295 17.09 12.68 -0.84
N GLN A 296 16.66 11.80 0.03
CA GLN A 296 15.88 12.18 1.21
C GLN A 296 16.66 13.09 2.15
N HIS A 297 17.92 12.79 2.42
CA HIS A 297 18.80 13.67 3.19
C HIS A 297 18.95 15.05 2.53
N ALA A 298 19.17 15.09 1.23
CA ALA A 298 19.24 16.35 0.48
C ALA A 298 17.92 17.14 0.55
N ASN A 299 16.78 16.46 0.64
CA ASN A 299 15.45 17.04 0.75
C ASN A 299 15.05 17.41 2.20
N ALA A 300 15.82 17.05 3.21
CA ALA A 300 15.49 17.31 4.62
C ALA A 300 15.23 18.79 4.91
N GLY A 301 15.85 19.69 4.14
CA GLY A 301 15.61 21.14 4.23
C GLY A 301 14.21 21.58 3.79
N LEU A 302 13.46 20.74 3.07
CA LEU A 302 12.10 21.01 2.63
C LEU A 302 11.05 20.57 3.67
N ALA A 303 11.45 19.76 4.66
CA ALA A 303 10.55 19.32 5.71
C ALA A 303 10.16 20.47 6.63
N SER A 304 8.94 20.46 7.15
CA SER A 304 8.43 21.42 8.12
C SER A 304 7.64 20.70 9.22
N PRO A 305 8.15 20.65 10.46
CA PRO A 305 9.49 21.06 10.89
C PRO A 305 10.61 20.22 10.27
N ARG A 306 11.82 20.77 10.27
CA ARG A 306 13.01 20.07 9.74
C ARG A 306 13.47 18.97 10.70
N LYS A 307 12.97 17.79 10.50
CA LYS A 307 13.37 16.58 11.21
C LYS A 307 13.82 15.54 10.18
N TRP A 308 14.82 14.76 10.48
CA TRP A 308 15.28 13.69 9.61
C TRP A 308 15.93 12.58 10.44
N ILE A 309 15.56 11.33 10.13
CA ILE A 309 16.12 10.13 10.72
C ILE A 309 16.36 9.12 9.60
N GLY A 310 17.57 8.55 9.55
CA GLY A 310 18.00 7.60 8.52
C GLY A 310 18.16 6.18 9.02
N ALA A 311 17.42 5.78 10.06
CA ALA A 311 17.58 4.47 10.68
C ALA A 311 17.13 3.28 9.81
N ASP A 312 16.25 3.50 8.85
CA ASP A 312 15.66 2.45 8.03
C ASP A 312 16.66 1.68 7.16
N ILE A 313 17.79 2.29 6.81
CA ILE A 313 18.81 1.62 6.00
C ILE A 313 19.36 0.40 6.69
N GLU A 314 19.58 0.48 7.98
CA GLU A 314 20.11 -0.62 8.77
C GLU A 314 19.20 -1.85 8.77
N CYS A 315 17.91 -1.61 8.54
CA CYS A 315 16.89 -2.65 8.50
C CYS A 315 16.57 -3.15 7.08
N GLU A 316 17.27 -2.65 6.04
CA GLU A 316 16.95 -2.97 4.62
C GLU A 316 15.53 -2.58 4.18
N ALA A 317 14.88 -1.73 4.97
CA ALA A 317 13.50 -1.29 4.75
C ALA A 317 13.36 -0.22 3.65
N GLY A 318 14.46 0.30 3.16
CA GLY A 318 14.48 1.12 1.98
C GLY A 318 14.86 2.56 2.15
N CYS A 319 14.73 3.19 3.29
CA CYS A 319 14.92 4.63 3.33
C CYS A 319 14.73 5.23 4.70
N GLY A 320 15.24 6.43 4.86
CA GLY A 320 14.89 7.28 5.98
C GLY A 320 13.43 7.75 5.93
N VAL A 321 12.91 8.13 7.07
CA VAL A 321 11.57 8.68 7.25
C VAL A 321 11.68 10.13 7.70
N VAL A 322 10.93 11.03 7.07
CA VAL A 322 11.01 12.48 7.33
C VAL A 322 9.63 13.08 7.54
N PRO A 323 9.41 13.88 8.61
CA PRO A 323 8.23 14.73 8.71
C PRO A 323 8.19 15.69 7.53
N PHE A 324 7.03 15.79 6.91
CA PHE A 324 6.86 16.59 5.70
C PHE A 324 5.49 17.29 5.71
N ARG A 325 5.45 18.45 5.09
CA ARG A 325 4.20 19.16 4.86
C ARG A 325 4.08 19.49 3.39
N TYR A 326 3.18 18.83 2.69
CA TYR A 326 2.85 19.18 1.32
C TYR A 326 2.13 20.52 1.26
N GLN A 327 2.57 21.40 0.36
CA GLN A 327 2.13 22.80 0.28
C GLN A 327 1.64 23.13 -1.14
N GLU A 328 0.45 23.71 -1.24
CA GLU A 328 -0.17 24.12 -2.51
C GLU A 328 0.71 25.08 -3.32
N LYS A 329 1.44 25.99 -2.64
CA LYS A 329 2.31 26.99 -3.27
C LYS A 329 3.73 26.49 -3.57
N SER A 330 4.07 25.26 -3.19
CA SER A 330 5.30 24.60 -3.64
C SER A 330 5.09 24.04 -5.03
N TYR A 331 5.88 24.49 -6.02
CA TYR A 331 5.77 23.99 -7.39
C TYR A 331 5.83 22.46 -7.48
N VAL A 332 6.82 21.84 -6.80
CA VAL A 332 7.00 20.39 -6.85
C VAL A 332 5.83 19.65 -6.19
N ASN A 333 5.36 20.12 -5.02
CA ASN A 333 4.22 19.46 -4.37
C ASN A 333 2.93 19.63 -5.18
N ALA A 334 2.69 20.80 -5.73
CA ALA A 334 1.56 21.07 -6.60
C ALA A 334 1.59 20.19 -7.87
N LEU A 335 2.77 20.04 -8.47
CA LEU A 335 2.97 19.15 -9.62
C LEU A 335 2.73 17.67 -9.24
N GLN A 336 3.21 17.22 -8.09
CA GLN A 336 2.94 15.88 -7.57
C GLN A 336 1.44 15.61 -7.43
N TRP A 337 0.71 16.58 -6.87
CA TRP A 337 -0.75 16.49 -6.73
C TRP A 337 -1.44 16.36 -8.09
N THR A 338 -1.01 17.12 -9.11
CA THR A 338 -1.60 17.03 -10.45
C THR A 338 -1.26 15.71 -11.14
N ILE A 339 -0.03 15.21 -11.03
CA ILE A 339 0.41 13.95 -11.65
C ILE A 339 -0.48 12.79 -11.21
N GLY A 340 -0.74 12.66 -9.91
CA GLY A 340 -1.59 11.57 -9.45
C GLY A 340 -3.01 11.63 -9.99
N LEU A 341 -3.62 12.81 -10.01
CA LEU A 341 -4.96 13.00 -10.59
C LEU A 341 -4.97 12.79 -12.11
N GLU A 342 -3.92 13.20 -12.83
CA GLU A 342 -3.77 12.91 -14.26
C GLU A 342 -3.78 11.41 -14.55
N ILE A 343 -3.05 10.63 -13.74
CA ILE A 343 -3.00 9.18 -13.89
C ILE A 343 -4.38 8.56 -13.64
N PHE A 344 -5.04 8.90 -12.52
CA PHE A 344 -6.39 8.41 -12.21
C PHE A 344 -7.38 8.69 -13.34
N LEU A 345 -7.34 9.90 -13.87
CA LEU A 345 -8.29 10.35 -14.89
C LEU A 345 -7.96 9.85 -16.31
N SER A 346 -6.79 9.28 -16.54
CA SER A 346 -6.34 8.86 -17.88
C SER A 346 -6.23 7.34 -18.04
N VAL A 347 -6.12 6.57 -16.98
CA VAL A 347 -6.19 5.10 -17.04
C VAL A 347 -7.58 4.70 -17.49
N ARG A 348 -7.66 3.87 -18.56
CA ARG A 348 -8.94 3.50 -19.19
C ARG A 348 -9.66 2.41 -18.42
N ASN A 349 -8.89 1.44 -17.92
CA ASN A 349 -9.44 0.30 -17.22
C ASN A 349 -9.31 0.48 -15.70
N PRO A 350 -10.43 0.73 -14.97
CA PRO A 350 -10.39 0.96 -13.53
C PRO A 350 -9.89 -0.25 -12.73
N TRP A 351 -9.81 -1.43 -13.32
CA TRP A 351 -9.24 -2.62 -12.71
C TRP A 351 -7.70 -2.61 -12.65
N GLN A 352 -7.06 -1.70 -13.40
CA GLN A 352 -5.60 -1.55 -13.40
C GLN A 352 -5.11 -0.48 -12.43
N VAL A 353 -5.99 0.32 -11.83
CA VAL A 353 -5.60 1.41 -10.94
C VAL A 353 -6.31 1.30 -9.60
N VAL A 354 -5.55 1.39 -8.52
CA VAL A 354 -6.07 1.34 -7.16
C VAL A 354 -5.88 2.68 -6.47
N LEU A 355 -6.92 3.10 -5.73
CA LEU A 355 -6.91 4.33 -4.98
C LEU A 355 -6.14 4.12 -3.67
N THR A 356 -4.99 4.76 -3.55
CA THR A 356 -4.18 4.80 -2.33
C THR A 356 -3.57 6.17 -2.12
N THR A 357 -3.14 6.45 -0.90
CA THR A 357 -2.26 7.58 -0.57
C THR A 357 -0.87 7.11 -0.12
N ASP A 358 -0.61 5.80 -0.19
CA ASP A 358 0.62 5.23 0.39
C ASP A 358 0.80 5.72 1.84
N HIS A 359 -0.30 5.60 2.61
CA HIS A 359 -0.36 6.13 3.97
C HIS A 359 0.89 5.73 4.79
N PRO A 360 1.59 6.66 5.44
CA PRO A 360 1.32 8.09 5.51
C PRO A 360 2.06 8.94 4.46
N ASN A 361 2.79 8.33 3.52
CA ASN A 361 3.74 9.01 2.64
C ASN A 361 3.12 10.12 1.78
N GLY A 362 2.06 9.86 1.06
CA GLY A 362 1.36 10.84 0.24
C GLY A 362 0.38 11.67 1.06
N ALA A 363 -0.40 11.00 1.91
CA ALA A 363 -1.35 11.61 2.83
C ALA A 363 -1.85 10.57 3.85
N PRO A 364 -2.49 11.01 4.95
CA PRO A 364 -3.26 10.11 5.80
C PRO A 364 -4.38 9.41 5.01
N PHE A 365 -4.63 8.13 5.26
CA PHE A 365 -5.72 7.38 4.61
C PHE A 365 -7.10 8.01 4.86
N THR A 366 -7.27 8.75 5.96
CA THR A 366 -8.49 9.51 6.26
C THR A 366 -8.83 10.56 5.21
N SER A 367 -7.93 10.84 4.28
CA SER A 367 -8.12 11.75 3.16
C SER A 367 -8.81 11.12 1.93
N TYR A 368 -9.13 9.81 1.96
CA TYR A 368 -9.78 9.13 0.82
C TYR A 368 -11.10 9.77 0.39
N PRO A 369 -12.00 10.20 1.28
CA PRO A 369 -13.22 10.90 0.87
C PRO A 369 -12.94 12.16 0.05
N HIS A 370 -11.94 12.95 0.45
CA HIS A 370 -11.52 14.15 -0.28
C HIS A 370 -10.94 13.79 -1.66
N LEU A 371 -10.10 12.75 -1.73
CA LEU A 371 -9.56 12.27 -3.01
C LEU A 371 -10.68 11.78 -3.94
N ILE A 372 -11.66 11.04 -3.42
CA ILE A 372 -12.81 10.58 -4.20
C ILE A 372 -13.58 11.78 -4.76
N ARG A 373 -13.79 12.82 -3.97
CA ARG A 373 -14.42 14.06 -4.46
C ARG A 373 -13.62 14.70 -5.57
N LEU A 374 -12.31 14.83 -5.46
CA LEU A 374 -11.45 15.36 -6.52
C LEU A 374 -11.59 14.58 -7.85
N LEU A 375 -11.87 13.28 -7.79
CA LEU A 375 -12.03 12.42 -8.96
C LEU A 375 -13.44 12.49 -9.57
N MET A 376 -14.47 12.76 -8.76
CA MET A 376 -15.89 12.74 -9.16
C MET A 376 -16.52 14.12 -9.37
N ASP A 377 -15.91 15.19 -8.86
CA ASP A 377 -16.41 16.55 -8.89
C ASP A 377 -15.40 17.46 -9.61
N ARG A 378 -15.60 17.67 -10.90
CA ARG A 378 -14.71 18.49 -11.72
C ARG A 378 -14.68 19.96 -11.28
N PRO A 379 -15.83 20.64 -11.05
CA PRO A 379 -15.83 22.01 -10.54
C PRO A 379 -15.01 22.16 -9.25
N PHE A 380 -15.16 21.24 -8.32
CA PHE A 380 -14.36 21.22 -7.08
C PHE A 380 -12.86 21.05 -7.38
N ARG A 381 -12.50 20.12 -8.25
CA ARG A 381 -11.11 19.90 -8.66
C ARG A 381 -10.51 21.14 -9.34
N GLU A 382 -11.26 21.81 -10.21
CA GLU A 382 -10.83 23.04 -10.88
C GLU A 382 -10.62 24.19 -9.87
N GLU A 383 -11.48 24.32 -8.85
CA GLU A 383 -11.31 25.26 -7.76
C GLU A 383 -10.01 25.01 -6.97
N GLN A 384 -9.74 23.74 -6.63
CA GLN A 384 -8.49 23.38 -5.94
C GLN A 384 -7.25 23.65 -6.82
N LEU A 385 -7.32 23.30 -8.11
CA LEU A 385 -6.24 23.56 -9.08
C LEU A 385 -5.91 25.05 -9.19
N ALA A 386 -6.89 25.94 -9.15
CA ALA A 386 -6.70 27.39 -9.21
C ALA A 386 -5.92 27.96 -8.00
N ARG A 387 -5.85 27.24 -6.89
CA ARG A 387 -5.11 27.65 -5.68
C ARG A 387 -3.63 27.28 -5.73
N LEU A 388 -3.22 26.44 -6.67
CA LEU A 388 -1.86 25.90 -6.75
C LEU A 388 -0.82 26.94 -7.17
N HIS A 389 0.44 26.52 -7.22
CA HIS A 389 1.50 27.31 -7.82
C HIS A 389 1.20 27.58 -9.30
N PRO A 390 1.31 28.84 -9.79
CA PRO A 390 0.83 29.21 -11.13
C PRO A 390 1.53 28.46 -12.26
N ASP A 391 2.81 28.14 -12.11
CA ASP A 391 3.60 27.47 -13.15
C ASP A 391 3.19 26.01 -13.39
N VAL A 392 2.41 25.41 -12.48
CA VAL A 392 1.98 23.99 -12.61
C VAL A 392 1.10 23.81 -13.85
N ALA A 393 0.24 24.77 -14.15
CA ALA A 393 -0.67 24.72 -15.29
C ALA A 393 0.03 24.59 -16.67
N ALA A 394 1.29 25.02 -16.77
CA ALA A 394 2.09 24.89 -17.99
C ALA A 394 2.80 23.53 -18.12
N HIS A 395 2.90 22.77 -17.01
CA HIS A 395 3.69 21.54 -16.92
C HIS A 395 2.86 20.31 -16.49
N SER A 396 1.52 20.44 -16.55
CA SER A 396 0.52 19.44 -16.18
C SER A 396 -0.63 19.49 -17.17
N ALA A 397 -1.19 18.34 -17.53
CA ALA A 397 -2.35 18.24 -18.41
C ALA A 397 -3.69 18.35 -17.66
N LEU A 398 -3.68 18.39 -16.32
CA LEU A 398 -4.89 18.26 -15.49
C LEU A 398 -5.95 19.34 -15.81
N LYS A 399 -5.53 20.57 -16.12
CA LYS A 399 -6.44 21.69 -16.45
C LYS A 399 -7.37 21.41 -17.65
N ASP A 400 -6.90 20.55 -18.57
CA ASP A 400 -7.61 20.22 -19.80
C ASP A 400 -8.47 18.95 -19.66
N MET A 401 -8.36 18.24 -18.53
CA MET A 401 -9.06 16.99 -18.26
C MET A 401 -10.48 17.24 -17.76
N LYS A 402 -11.47 16.80 -18.58
CA LYS A 402 -12.90 16.96 -18.29
C LYS A 402 -13.55 15.72 -17.65
N ARG A 403 -12.82 14.59 -17.59
CA ARG A 403 -13.35 13.33 -17.05
C ARG A 403 -13.68 13.46 -15.57
N GLU A 404 -14.79 12.89 -15.19
CA GLU A 404 -15.19 12.58 -13.82
C GLU A 404 -15.37 11.07 -13.70
N LEU A 405 -14.94 10.50 -12.58
CA LEU A 405 -15.15 9.08 -12.34
C LEU A 405 -16.56 8.84 -11.81
N THR A 406 -17.12 7.71 -12.19
CA THR A 406 -18.42 7.25 -11.72
C THR A 406 -18.32 6.54 -10.37
N LEU A 407 -19.44 6.39 -9.65
CA LEU A 407 -19.51 5.56 -8.44
C LEU A 407 -19.06 4.11 -8.70
N GLN A 408 -19.32 3.59 -9.89
CA GLN A 408 -18.87 2.23 -10.25
C GLN A 408 -17.36 2.16 -10.39
N GLU A 409 -16.72 3.13 -11.03
CA GLU A 409 -15.25 3.19 -11.13
C GLU A 409 -14.61 3.33 -9.74
N ILE A 410 -15.16 4.18 -8.88
CA ILE A 410 -14.73 4.29 -7.47
C ILE A 410 -14.88 2.95 -6.74
N ALA A 411 -16.01 2.25 -6.91
CA ALA A 411 -16.21 0.95 -6.30
C ALA A 411 -15.20 -0.10 -6.81
N VAL A 412 -14.88 -0.08 -8.09
CA VAL A 412 -13.84 -0.97 -8.65
C VAL A 412 -12.48 -0.63 -8.05
N MET A 413 -12.05 0.63 -8.08
CA MET A 413 -10.72 1.06 -7.66
C MET A 413 -10.44 0.91 -6.15
N THR A 414 -11.49 0.90 -5.34
CA THR A 414 -11.38 0.88 -3.87
C THR A 414 -11.85 -0.44 -3.23
N ARG A 415 -12.40 -1.37 -4.00
CA ARG A 415 -12.98 -2.62 -3.49
C ARG A 415 -12.66 -3.82 -4.39
N ALA A 416 -13.19 -3.82 -5.60
CA ALA A 416 -13.13 -4.99 -6.47
C ALA A 416 -11.72 -5.23 -7.06
N ALA A 417 -11.03 -4.20 -7.51
CA ALA A 417 -9.68 -4.33 -8.06
C ALA A 417 -8.67 -4.75 -6.98
N PRO A 418 -8.61 -4.10 -5.78
CA PRO A 418 -7.75 -4.59 -4.72
C PRO A 418 -8.06 -6.03 -4.31
N ALA A 419 -9.34 -6.41 -4.15
CA ALA A 419 -9.70 -7.79 -3.83
C ALA A 419 -9.18 -8.78 -4.88
N ARG A 420 -9.39 -8.47 -6.16
CA ARG A 420 -8.91 -9.31 -7.29
C ARG A 420 -7.39 -9.44 -7.28
N LEU A 421 -6.66 -8.33 -7.11
CA LEU A 421 -5.19 -8.33 -7.08
C LEU A 421 -4.62 -9.13 -5.92
N LEU A 422 -5.34 -9.18 -4.80
CA LEU A 422 -4.95 -9.94 -3.61
C LEU A 422 -5.43 -11.40 -3.63
N GLY A 423 -6.20 -11.80 -4.66
CA GLY A 423 -6.80 -13.14 -4.71
C GLY A 423 -7.96 -13.38 -3.73
N LEU A 424 -8.57 -12.32 -3.22
CA LEU A 424 -9.68 -12.40 -2.26
C LEU A 424 -11.00 -12.62 -3.01
N SER A 425 -11.29 -13.88 -3.34
CA SER A 425 -12.45 -14.23 -4.15
C SER A 425 -13.81 -14.01 -3.47
N ASP A 426 -13.83 -13.87 -2.16
CA ASP A 426 -15.04 -13.70 -1.36
C ASP A 426 -15.21 -12.28 -0.80
N ARG A 427 -14.44 -11.31 -1.29
CA ARG A 427 -14.49 -9.90 -0.85
C ARG A 427 -14.49 -8.94 -2.04
N GLY A 428 -14.74 -7.66 -1.77
CA GLY A 428 -14.74 -6.60 -2.79
C GLY A 428 -15.95 -6.60 -3.72
N HIS A 429 -16.93 -7.45 -3.50
CA HIS A 429 -18.19 -7.53 -4.26
C HIS A 429 -19.37 -7.93 -3.37
N LEU A 430 -20.58 -7.73 -3.88
CA LEU A 430 -21.84 -8.05 -3.20
C LEU A 430 -22.53 -9.32 -3.77
N GLY A 431 -21.77 -10.20 -4.42
CA GLY A 431 -22.29 -11.45 -4.95
C GLY A 431 -22.64 -12.46 -3.86
N VAL A 432 -23.53 -13.41 -4.19
CA VAL A 432 -23.90 -14.52 -3.28
C VAL A 432 -22.65 -15.30 -2.87
N GLY A 433 -22.54 -15.62 -1.60
CA GLY A 433 -21.41 -16.32 -1.01
C GLY A 433 -20.27 -15.40 -0.54
N ALA A 434 -20.25 -14.13 -0.94
CA ALA A 434 -19.27 -13.18 -0.45
C ALA A 434 -19.41 -12.91 1.06
N ALA A 435 -18.33 -12.56 1.71
CA ALA A 435 -18.37 -12.05 3.08
C ALA A 435 -19.27 -10.82 3.15
N ALA A 436 -20.10 -10.75 4.18
CA ALA A 436 -21.00 -9.63 4.37
C ALA A 436 -20.26 -8.42 4.97
N ASP A 437 -19.22 -7.99 4.26
CA ASP A 437 -18.50 -6.74 4.48
C ASP A 437 -19.14 -5.67 3.60
N ILE A 438 -19.95 -4.78 4.18
CA ILE A 438 -20.82 -3.87 3.45
C ILE A 438 -20.70 -2.47 4.02
N ALA A 439 -20.65 -1.47 3.16
CA ALA A 439 -20.77 -0.06 3.51
C ALA A 439 -22.00 0.55 2.80
N ILE A 440 -22.85 1.21 3.56
CA ILE A 440 -24.06 1.87 3.06
C ILE A 440 -23.90 3.36 3.27
N TYR A 441 -23.91 4.11 2.17
CA TYR A 441 -23.72 5.56 2.16
C TYR A 441 -25.01 6.27 1.78
N ARG A 442 -25.41 7.32 2.49
CA ARG A 442 -26.47 8.22 2.01
C ARG A 442 -26.01 8.88 0.72
N ASP A 443 -26.76 8.71 -0.37
CA ASP A 443 -26.38 9.32 -1.64
C ASP A 443 -26.38 10.86 -1.52
N ASP A 444 -25.24 11.47 -1.79
CA ASP A 444 -25.05 12.91 -1.78
C ASP A 444 -24.28 13.33 -3.04
N PRO A 445 -24.98 13.57 -4.15
CA PRO A 445 -24.33 13.96 -5.40
C PRO A 445 -23.69 15.35 -5.36
N ILE A 446 -24.02 16.18 -4.36
CA ILE A 446 -23.48 17.52 -4.21
C ILE A 446 -22.18 17.50 -3.41
N ASP A 447 -22.11 16.66 -2.38
CA ASP A 447 -20.93 16.55 -1.52
C ASP A 447 -20.49 15.09 -1.37
N ARG A 448 -19.74 14.62 -2.37
CA ARG A 448 -19.16 13.27 -2.38
C ARG A 448 -18.16 13.04 -1.23
N GLU A 449 -17.49 14.09 -0.75
CA GLU A 449 -16.58 13.99 0.38
C GLU A 449 -17.34 13.63 1.67
N ARG A 450 -18.41 14.36 1.96
CA ARG A 450 -19.28 14.06 3.10
C ARG A 450 -19.89 12.66 3.00
N MET A 451 -20.36 12.27 1.81
CA MET A 451 -20.93 10.95 1.57
C MET A 451 -19.97 9.83 1.99
N PHE A 452 -18.71 9.89 1.54
CA PHE A 452 -17.72 8.83 1.80
C PHE A 452 -17.03 8.95 3.17
N THR A 453 -17.13 10.10 3.84
CA THR A 453 -16.59 10.29 5.18
C THR A 453 -17.39 9.54 6.25
N THR A 454 -18.71 9.45 6.08
CA THR A 454 -19.59 8.93 7.14
C THR A 454 -20.67 8.04 6.54
N PRO A 455 -20.41 6.74 6.34
CA PRO A 455 -21.44 5.78 5.97
C PRO A 455 -22.57 5.74 7.02
N GLU A 456 -23.79 5.52 6.57
CA GLU A 456 -24.94 5.27 7.45
C GLU A 456 -24.75 3.96 8.24
N TRP A 457 -24.21 2.94 7.56
CA TRP A 457 -23.96 1.61 8.14
C TRP A 457 -22.69 1.02 7.59
N VAL A 458 -21.93 0.35 8.46
CA VAL A 458 -20.82 -0.51 8.07
C VAL A 458 -21.00 -1.87 8.73
N PHE A 459 -20.91 -2.91 7.91
CA PHE A 459 -20.96 -4.30 8.34
C PHE A 459 -19.59 -4.94 8.15
N LYS A 460 -19.18 -5.72 9.13
CA LYS A 460 -18.06 -6.64 9.05
C LYS A 460 -18.54 -8.04 9.31
N ASP A 461 -18.39 -8.93 8.32
CA ASP A 461 -18.87 -10.32 8.38
C ASP A 461 -20.36 -10.43 8.80
N GLY A 462 -21.20 -9.51 8.32
CA GLY A 462 -22.62 -9.46 8.61
C GLY A 462 -22.99 -8.84 9.97
N ARG A 463 -22.02 -8.39 10.76
CA ARG A 463 -22.25 -7.69 12.01
C ARG A 463 -22.12 -6.19 11.80
N VAL A 464 -23.06 -5.41 12.30
CA VAL A 464 -22.96 -3.94 12.31
C VAL A 464 -21.78 -3.54 13.21
N VAL A 465 -20.81 -2.85 12.65
CA VAL A 465 -19.60 -2.39 13.36
C VAL A 465 -19.54 -0.86 13.46
N ALA A 466 -20.22 -0.14 12.55
CA ALA A 466 -20.42 1.30 12.67
C ALA A 466 -21.79 1.72 12.16
N ARG A 467 -22.32 2.81 12.74
CA ARG A 467 -23.58 3.45 12.35
C ARG A 467 -23.44 4.96 12.44
N ALA A 468 -23.69 5.65 11.33
CA ALA A 468 -23.57 7.12 11.25
C ALA A 468 -22.23 7.62 11.84
N GLY A 469 -21.11 7.00 11.45
CA GLY A 469 -19.76 7.32 11.90
C GLY A 469 -19.39 6.86 13.32
N ARG A 470 -20.33 6.27 14.09
CA ARG A 470 -20.07 5.77 15.45
C ARG A 470 -19.78 4.27 15.43
N ILE A 471 -18.69 3.85 16.06
CA ILE A 471 -18.36 2.43 16.25
C ILE A 471 -19.35 1.80 17.22
N THR A 472 -19.98 0.69 16.80
CA THR A 472 -21.00 -0.03 17.58
C THR A 472 -20.53 -1.38 18.07
N ALA A 473 -19.51 -1.96 17.40
CA ALA A 473 -18.91 -3.23 17.78
C ALA A 473 -17.47 -3.31 17.29
N THR A 474 -16.64 -4.07 17.99
CA THR A 474 -15.20 -4.20 17.72
C THR A 474 -14.80 -5.67 17.63
N PRO A 475 -15.30 -6.42 16.62
CA PRO A 475 -14.79 -7.77 16.38
C PRO A 475 -13.30 -7.72 16.05
N VAL A 476 -12.60 -8.82 16.24
CA VAL A 476 -11.22 -8.99 15.76
C VAL A 476 -11.26 -9.28 14.27
N GLY A 477 -10.40 -8.63 13.51
CA GLY A 477 -10.22 -8.89 12.08
C GLY A 477 -9.52 -10.22 11.80
N GLY A 478 -9.48 -10.62 10.53
CA GLY A 478 -8.77 -11.80 10.07
C GLY A 478 -7.40 -11.47 9.49
N THR A 479 -6.46 -12.40 9.58
CA THR A 479 -5.13 -12.29 8.99
C THR A 479 -5.07 -13.04 7.67
N HIS A 480 -4.86 -12.33 6.58
CA HIS A 480 -4.66 -12.89 5.24
C HIS A 480 -3.19 -13.23 5.00
N PHE A 481 -2.94 -14.36 4.38
CA PHE A 481 -1.62 -14.79 3.90
C PHE A 481 -1.78 -15.80 2.77
N VAL A 482 -0.74 -15.95 1.93
CA VAL A 482 -0.75 -16.95 0.87
C VAL A 482 -0.14 -18.27 1.32
N THR A 483 -0.55 -19.36 0.67
CA THR A 483 -0.02 -20.71 0.90
C THR A 483 0.65 -21.23 -0.38
N PRO A 484 1.88 -20.75 -0.68
CA PRO A 484 2.60 -21.20 -1.86
C PRO A 484 3.04 -22.64 -1.71
N ARG A 485 3.03 -23.38 -2.82
CA ARG A 485 3.64 -24.72 -2.92
C ARG A 485 5.06 -24.55 -3.42
N PHE A 486 6.02 -24.75 -2.56
CA PHE A 486 7.44 -24.80 -2.89
C PHE A 486 8.02 -26.11 -2.37
N ASP A 487 9.18 -26.49 -2.87
CA ASP A 487 9.79 -27.75 -2.49
C ASP A 487 10.79 -27.52 -1.36
N ASP A 488 10.36 -27.79 -0.14
CA ASP A 488 11.19 -27.74 1.07
C ASP A 488 12.01 -29.02 1.29
N GLU A 489 11.67 -30.11 0.59
CA GLU A 489 12.35 -31.40 0.66
C GLU A 489 13.36 -31.60 -0.48
N ARG A 490 13.19 -30.88 -1.62
CA ARG A 490 14.17 -30.95 -2.71
C ARG A 490 15.51 -30.38 -2.28
N ASP A 491 16.53 -31.09 -2.63
CA ASP A 491 17.93 -30.69 -2.49
C ASP A 491 18.29 -29.59 -3.52
N THR A 492 17.51 -28.50 -3.49
CA THR A 492 17.80 -27.31 -4.31
C THR A 492 18.96 -26.50 -3.72
N GLY A 493 19.46 -26.88 -2.54
CA GLY A 493 20.53 -26.18 -1.86
C GLY A 493 20.12 -24.90 -1.15
N PHE A 494 18.87 -24.37 -1.39
CA PHE A 494 18.48 -23.09 -0.80
C PHE A 494 18.41 -23.14 0.73
N ALA A 495 17.86 -24.21 1.29
CA ALA A 495 17.69 -24.35 2.73
C ALA A 495 19.04 -24.48 3.45
N GLU A 496 20.01 -25.16 2.85
CA GLU A 496 21.37 -25.28 3.36
C GLU A 496 22.11 -23.94 3.26
N ALA A 497 22.08 -23.29 2.10
CA ALA A 497 22.69 -21.99 1.87
C ALA A 497 22.11 -20.91 2.84
N LEU A 498 20.80 -20.93 3.09
CA LEU A 498 20.16 -20.05 4.04
C LEU A 498 20.61 -20.34 5.49
N ARG A 499 20.69 -21.61 5.87
CA ARG A 499 21.22 -22.03 7.19
C ARG A 499 22.66 -21.58 7.39
N GLU A 500 23.53 -21.83 6.42
CA GLU A 500 24.93 -21.41 6.48
C GLU A 500 25.06 -19.88 6.58
N ARG A 501 24.26 -19.13 5.81
CA ARG A 501 24.25 -17.68 5.85
C ARG A 501 23.85 -17.16 7.22
N MET A 502 22.78 -17.68 7.81
CA MET A 502 22.30 -17.27 9.12
C MET A 502 23.28 -17.66 10.22
N ALA A 503 23.90 -18.83 10.13
CA ALA A 503 24.90 -19.30 11.11
C ALA A 503 26.14 -18.40 11.15
N ARG A 504 26.53 -17.74 10.05
CA ARG A 504 27.63 -16.77 10.03
C ARG A 504 27.37 -15.54 10.92
N ASN A 505 26.11 -15.20 11.14
CA ASN A 505 25.69 -14.06 11.96
C ASN A 505 25.36 -14.44 13.40
N GLY A 506 25.84 -15.59 13.87
CA GLY A 506 25.62 -16.07 15.24
C GLY A 506 24.71 -17.30 15.30
N SER A 507 23.79 -17.35 16.25
CA SER A 507 22.91 -18.51 16.50
C SER A 507 21.54 -18.40 15.78
N LEU A 508 21.45 -17.66 14.68
CA LEU A 508 20.21 -17.57 13.91
C LEU A 508 20.03 -18.82 13.03
N HIS A 509 18.80 -19.31 13.00
CA HIS A 509 18.36 -20.39 12.13
C HIS A 509 17.12 -19.95 11.35
N PRO A 510 16.86 -20.50 10.14
CA PRO A 510 15.64 -20.20 9.38
C PRO A 510 14.35 -20.31 10.18
N GLN A 511 14.27 -21.33 11.05
CA GLN A 511 13.14 -21.56 11.95
C GLN A 511 12.81 -20.39 12.89
N HIS A 512 13.76 -19.51 13.18
CA HIS A 512 13.50 -18.30 13.97
C HIS A 512 12.69 -17.24 13.22
N LEU A 513 12.64 -17.32 11.90
CA LEU A 513 11.82 -16.45 11.05
C LEU A 513 10.45 -17.05 10.76
N GLU A 514 10.27 -18.36 10.93
CA GLU A 514 9.02 -19.05 10.66
C GLU A 514 7.97 -18.73 11.74
N ILE A 515 6.79 -18.32 11.27
CA ILE A 515 5.63 -18.02 12.13
C ILE A 515 4.65 -19.20 12.05
N GLY A 516 4.35 -19.80 13.20
CA GLY A 516 3.35 -20.86 13.32
C GLY A 516 1.91 -20.33 13.19
N HIS A 517 0.98 -21.18 12.80
CA HIS A 517 -0.44 -20.82 12.78
C HIS A 517 -1.00 -20.55 14.18
N ASP A 518 -0.58 -21.33 15.18
CA ASP A 518 -0.93 -21.13 16.58
C ASP A 518 -0.40 -19.81 17.13
N GLU A 519 0.83 -19.45 16.77
CA GLU A 519 1.46 -18.18 17.11
C GLU A 519 0.72 -17.01 16.45
N LEU A 520 0.37 -17.13 15.17
CA LEU A 520 -0.38 -16.10 14.46
C LEU A 520 -1.79 -15.93 15.04
N CYS A 521 -2.47 -17.00 15.42
CA CYS A 521 -3.75 -16.94 16.13
C CYS A 521 -3.63 -16.22 17.48
N ALA A 522 -2.56 -16.50 18.24
CA ALA A 522 -2.32 -15.84 19.52
C ALA A 522 -2.03 -14.34 19.34
N CYS A 523 -1.22 -13.98 18.36
CA CYS A 523 -0.93 -12.58 18.01
C CYS A 523 -2.21 -11.80 17.63
N CYS A 524 -3.12 -12.44 16.91
CA CYS A 524 -4.37 -11.84 16.45
C CYS A 524 -5.53 -12.01 17.44
N ARG A 525 -5.25 -12.25 18.73
CA ARG A 525 -6.26 -12.36 19.80
C ARG A 525 -7.40 -13.36 19.48
N GLY A 526 -7.08 -14.46 18.80
CA GLY A 526 -8.06 -15.43 18.32
C GLY A 526 -8.77 -15.01 17.05
N GLY A 527 -8.21 -14.06 16.30
CA GLY A 527 -8.67 -13.67 14.97
C GLY A 527 -8.59 -14.85 13.98
N ARG A 528 -9.35 -14.73 12.90
CA ARG A 528 -9.41 -15.78 11.88
C ARG A 528 -8.15 -15.76 11.02
N LEU A 529 -7.65 -16.95 10.71
CA LEU A 529 -6.66 -17.15 9.67
C LEU A 529 -7.37 -17.28 8.32
N LEU A 530 -6.95 -16.49 7.36
CA LEU A 530 -7.57 -16.37 6.04
C LEU A 530 -6.52 -16.72 4.95
N PRO A 531 -6.19 -18.02 4.79
CA PRO A 531 -5.25 -18.45 3.78
C PRO A 531 -5.83 -18.25 2.37
N THR A 532 -5.00 -17.77 1.46
CA THR A 532 -5.28 -17.67 0.03
C THR A 532 -4.41 -18.69 -0.71
N GLU A 533 -5.03 -19.61 -1.41
CA GLU A 533 -4.30 -20.62 -2.19
C GLU A 533 -3.63 -20.00 -3.40
N CYS A 534 -2.43 -20.49 -3.69
CA CYS A 534 -1.69 -20.14 -4.89
C CYS A 534 -2.01 -21.16 -6.00
N PHE A 535 -2.46 -20.69 -7.15
CA PHE A 535 -2.79 -21.52 -8.30
C PHE A 535 -1.79 -21.32 -9.41
N VAL A 536 -1.02 -22.35 -9.73
CA VAL A 536 -0.28 -22.40 -10.98
C VAL A 536 -1.30 -22.59 -12.10
N GLY A 537 -1.72 -21.51 -12.75
CA GLY A 537 -2.61 -21.59 -13.88
C GLY A 537 -1.95 -22.38 -15.00
N ALA A 538 -2.65 -23.35 -15.58
CA ALA A 538 -2.27 -23.81 -16.90
C ALA A 538 -2.23 -22.56 -17.80
N ALA A 539 -1.07 -22.30 -18.42
CA ALA A 539 -0.91 -21.20 -19.35
C ALA A 539 -2.02 -21.29 -20.41
N SER A 540 -2.99 -20.36 -20.34
CA SER A 540 -4.07 -20.22 -21.32
C SER A 540 -3.69 -19.15 -22.33
#